data_cfbc952d6886156a8badfdd0617ccaea
#
_entry.id   cfbc952d6886156a8badfdd0617ccaea
#
_cell.length_a   1.000
_cell.length_b   1.000
_cell.length_c   1.000
_cell.angle_alpha   90.00
_cell.angle_beta   90.00
_cell.angle_gamma   90.00
#
_symmetry.space_group_name_H-M   'P 1'
#
loop_
_entity.id
_entity.type
_entity.pdbx_description
1 polymer ?
#
loop_
_entity_poly.entity_id
_entity_poly.type
_entity_poly.pdbx_seq_one_letter_code
_entity_poly.pdbx_strand_id
1 'polypeptide(L)'
;VYIYLKSISYNMKTLFVLLGMFIIYPCLYAQDAELQACREELARGMSQKNRDSIAAAYCHLGEYYAYRQADSTRYYCEQGLKYAATDKAEPYLYLLNNLADAYFSSGQLDESLKRFRFVLEEAGRLHWDEVEIASVLSSVGVIYRRKEMPDSALVCYNRALALLDNREAYDERTQLLTSIAILYTNTARLKEGEYYIRKALEASEKSDDMDMVMYAAATAGSIFMLRENYAEAAQLLYPVLAKAREQQKPRFVLKIIAYLLSAYYRLDNRDSINHYMAEGDKVAAGLPATNAEVQGYHESLCDILTKMGRYGESLHIQKRMLAARDSSSQTPVDRLFERMARNYAGMKNYPEAMEYYAKAYHTADSLHKAEVETELSELSIKYENQEKELEIARLTQQHLEQKAKTMQWSVAAVAAFSAFLLLAAYYVFRRKRIRKEEELKLAQSYIDGLERERTRLAKDLHDGVCNDLLGIGMNMQYMQPTDESKREILALLEQVRSDVRCISHELMPPKFQVTTLAETVEAYVEGLALPASV
;
A
#
# COMPACT_ATOMS: atom_id res chain seq x y z
N VAL A 1 -23.64 55.34 9.85
CA VAL A 1 -23.89 53.91 10.11
C VAL A 1 -23.08 53.06 9.14
N TYR A 2 -23.10 53.34 7.80
CA TYR A 2 -22.38 52.54 6.78
C TYR A 2 -20.84 52.60 6.91
N ILE A 3 -20.26 53.73 7.30
CA ILE A 3 -18.82 53.89 7.53
C ILE A 3 -18.40 53.18 8.82
N TYR A 4 -19.26 53.14 9.84
CA TYR A 4 -18.98 52.47 11.10
C TYR A 4 -19.00 50.93 10.97
N LEU A 5 -19.94 50.39 10.18
CA LEU A 5 -20.00 48.95 9.87
C LEU A 5 -18.83 48.48 9.03
N LYS A 6 -18.30 49.34 8.13
CA LYS A 6 -17.13 49.03 7.30
C LYS A 6 -15.82 49.02 8.12
N SER A 7 -15.73 49.89 9.14
CA SER A 7 -14.62 49.93 10.10
C SER A 7 -14.59 48.70 11.01
N ILE A 8 -15.77 48.26 11.49
CA ILE A 8 -15.89 47.03 12.30
C ILE A 8 -15.54 45.78 11.47
N SER A 9 -15.97 45.71 10.21
CA SER A 9 -15.65 44.61 9.30
C SER A 9 -14.14 44.55 8.96
N TYR A 10 -13.48 45.71 8.86
CA TYR A 10 -12.05 45.79 8.62
C TYR A 10 -11.22 45.36 9.84
N ASN A 11 -11.63 45.80 11.04
CA ASN A 11 -11.00 45.39 12.30
C ASN A 11 -11.22 43.90 12.60
N MET A 12 -12.41 43.34 12.29
CA MET A 12 -12.65 41.90 12.43
C MET A 12 -11.78 41.07 11.46
N LYS A 13 -11.63 41.50 10.21
CA LYS A 13 -10.75 40.83 9.24
C LYS A 13 -9.27 40.86 9.67
N THR A 14 -8.81 42.00 10.22
CA THR A 14 -7.45 42.14 10.75
C THR A 14 -7.25 41.32 12.03
N LEU A 15 -8.26 41.23 12.87
CA LEU A 15 -8.26 40.37 14.07
C LEU A 15 -8.22 38.87 13.70
N PHE A 16 -8.98 38.46 12.67
CA PHE A 16 -8.95 37.09 12.15
C PHE A 16 -7.63 36.72 11.49
N VAL A 17 -6.98 37.66 10.78
CA VAL A 17 -5.64 37.46 10.20
C VAL A 17 -4.59 37.36 11.32
N LEU A 18 -4.70 38.19 12.37
CA LEU A 18 -3.81 38.13 13.53
C LEU A 18 -4.03 36.86 14.37
N LEU A 19 -5.30 36.43 14.58
CA LEU A 19 -5.57 35.15 15.23
C LEU A 19 -5.12 33.96 14.38
N GLY A 20 -5.27 34.02 13.06
CA GLY A 20 -4.77 33.00 12.14
C GLY A 20 -3.24 32.90 12.18
N MET A 21 -2.53 34.04 12.24
CA MET A 21 -1.07 34.05 12.43
C MET A 21 -0.66 33.46 13.79
N PHE A 22 -1.43 33.70 14.88
CA PHE A 22 -1.12 33.14 16.20
C PHE A 22 -1.30 31.62 16.29
N ILE A 23 -2.13 31.02 15.44
CA ILE A 23 -2.38 29.55 15.40
C ILE A 23 -1.38 28.85 14.47
N ILE A 24 -0.95 29.49 13.38
CA ILE A 24 0.01 28.93 12.41
C ILE A 24 1.46 29.07 12.89
N TYR A 25 1.76 30.13 13.65
CA TYR A 25 3.11 30.42 14.14
C TYR A 25 3.74 29.35 15.03
N PRO A 26 3.00 28.68 15.98
CA PRO A 26 3.64 27.69 16.84
C PRO A 26 4.10 26.42 16.11
N CYS A 27 3.37 25.97 15.08
CA CYS A 27 3.71 24.74 14.35
C CYS A 27 4.90 24.97 13.40
N LEU A 28 4.96 26.12 12.74
CA LEU A 28 6.14 26.53 11.95
C LEU A 28 7.36 26.76 12.86
N TYR A 29 7.14 27.36 14.04
CA TYR A 29 8.23 27.62 15.00
C TYR A 29 8.79 26.35 15.63
N ALA A 30 7.94 25.32 15.86
CA ALA A 30 8.39 24.05 16.39
C ALA A 30 9.22 23.26 15.36
N GLN A 31 8.81 23.25 14.09
CA GLN A 31 9.57 22.64 13.00
C GLN A 31 10.90 23.35 12.74
N ASP A 32 10.91 24.68 12.81
CA ASP A 32 12.14 25.47 12.70
C ASP A 32 13.06 25.23 13.90
N ALA A 33 12.51 25.02 15.10
CA ALA A 33 13.30 24.74 16.31
C ALA A 33 14.01 23.39 16.26
N GLU A 34 13.33 22.34 15.80
CA GLU A 34 13.91 20.99 15.63
C GLU A 34 15.07 21.02 14.60
N LEU A 35 14.82 21.60 13.45
CA LEU A 35 15.84 21.76 12.41
C LEU A 35 17.03 22.60 12.90
N GLN A 36 16.74 23.65 13.64
CA GLN A 36 17.78 24.52 14.21
C GLN A 36 18.62 23.76 15.24
N ALA A 37 18.00 22.93 16.09
CA ALA A 37 18.70 22.08 17.03
C ALA A 37 19.65 21.10 16.34
N CYS A 38 19.20 20.42 15.29
CA CYS A 38 20.05 19.51 14.50
C CYS A 38 21.23 20.27 13.82
N ARG A 39 21.00 21.50 13.34
CA ARG A 39 22.07 22.33 12.75
C ARG A 39 23.08 22.79 13.79
N GLU A 40 22.63 23.13 14.99
CA GLU A 40 23.50 23.52 16.09
C GLU A 40 24.33 22.32 16.60
N GLU A 41 23.74 21.12 16.62
CA GLU A 41 24.44 19.88 16.94
C GLU A 41 25.56 19.63 15.91
N LEU A 42 25.25 19.75 14.62
CA LEU A 42 26.25 19.62 13.56
C LEU A 42 27.37 20.66 13.70
N ALA A 43 27.04 21.92 13.96
CA ALA A 43 28.01 22.99 14.15
C ALA A 43 28.93 22.72 15.36
N ARG A 44 28.39 22.20 16.47
CA ARG A 44 29.15 21.78 17.64
C ARG A 44 30.10 20.63 17.33
N GLY A 45 29.60 19.56 16.67
CA GLY A 45 30.41 18.42 16.25
C GLY A 45 31.57 18.83 15.34
N MET A 46 31.32 19.73 14.39
CA MET A 46 32.33 20.29 13.47
C MET A 46 33.38 21.12 14.22
N SER A 47 32.98 21.98 15.16
CA SER A 47 33.89 22.79 15.94
C SER A 47 34.82 21.95 16.83
N GLN A 48 34.29 20.87 17.37
CA GLN A 48 35.01 19.91 18.22
C GLN A 48 35.82 18.87 17.43
N LYS A 49 35.66 18.86 16.09
CA LYS A 49 36.24 17.85 15.18
C LYS A 49 35.95 16.41 15.61
N ASN A 50 34.81 16.18 16.27
CA ASN A 50 34.38 14.86 16.73
C ASN A 50 33.59 14.15 15.62
N ARG A 51 34.20 13.13 15.02
CA ARG A 51 33.63 12.39 13.89
C ARG A 51 32.29 11.72 14.26
N ASP A 52 32.21 11.10 15.43
CA ASP A 52 30.98 10.40 15.88
C ASP A 52 29.83 11.40 16.08
N SER A 53 30.08 12.55 16.70
CA SER A 53 29.09 13.63 16.88
C SER A 53 28.66 14.25 15.54
N ILE A 54 29.57 14.38 14.58
CA ILE A 54 29.24 14.87 13.23
C ILE A 54 28.33 13.87 12.51
N ALA A 55 28.68 12.57 12.58
CA ALA A 55 27.87 11.51 11.96
C ALA A 55 26.46 11.43 12.57
N ALA A 56 26.35 11.50 13.92
CA ALA A 56 25.07 11.53 14.61
C ALA A 56 24.22 12.76 14.22
N ALA A 57 24.80 13.94 14.17
CA ALA A 57 24.10 15.15 13.75
C ALA A 57 23.60 15.08 12.29
N TYR A 58 24.38 14.47 11.40
CA TYR A 58 23.92 14.19 10.03
C TYR A 58 22.80 13.14 9.99
N CYS A 59 22.81 12.15 10.90
CA CYS A 59 21.74 11.18 11.05
C CYS A 59 20.43 11.88 11.43
N HIS A 60 20.44 12.73 12.47
CA HIS A 60 19.28 13.49 12.92
C HIS A 60 18.76 14.45 11.81
N LEU A 61 19.65 15.06 11.02
CA LEU A 61 19.24 15.83 9.85
C LEU A 61 18.60 14.95 8.77
N GLY A 62 19.13 13.75 8.53
CA GLY A 62 18.54 12.76 7.63
C GLY A 62 17.14 12.35 8.07
N GLU A 63 16.95 12.08 9.35
CA GLU A 63 15.66 11.76 9.98
C GLU A 63 14.68 12.92 9.89
N TYR A 64 15.10 14.14 10.19
CA TYR A 64 14.27 15.34 10.06
C TYR A 64 13.68 15.47 8.66
N TYR A 65 14.47 15.20 7.60
CA TYR A 65 14.00 15.27 6.23
C TYR A 65 13.35 14.00 5.73
N ALA A 66 13.41 12.88 6.48
CA ALA A 66 12.74 11.63 6.12
C ALA A 66 11.24 11.89 5.87
N TYR A 67 10.70 11.31 4.80
CA TYR A 67 9.31 11.50 4.35
C TYR A 67 8.88 12.94 4.02
N ARG A 68 9.78 13.93 4.20
CA ARG A 68 9.55 15.35 3.82
C ARG A 68 10.23 15.68 2.49
N GLN A 69 11.50 15.32 2.35
CA GLN A 69 12.33 15.65 1.20
C GLN A 69 13.39 14.56 0.96
N ALA A 70 13.11 13.58 0.11
CA ALA A 70 13.99 12.44 -0.15
C ALA A 70 15.41 12.84 -0.59
N ASP A 71 15.56 13.89 -1.41
CA ASP A 71 16.86 14.36 -1.85
C ASP A 71 17.68 14.97 -0.70
N SER A 72 17.05 15.69 0.22
CA SER A 72 17.72 16.22 1.42
C SER A 72 18.13 15.11 2.35
N THR A 73 17.24 14.12 2.60
CA THR A 73 17.57 12.91 3.40
C THR A 73 18.79 12.22 2.80
N ARG A 74 18.79 11.96 1.49
CA ARG A 74 19.91 11.33 0.80
C ARG A 74 21.21 12.11 0.97
N TYR A 75 21.16 13.43 0.74
CA TYR A 75 22.32 14.29 0.89
C TYR A 75 22.92 14.21 2.30
N TYR A 76 22.10 14.39 3.34
CA TYR A 76 22.58 14.38 4.71
C TYR A 76 23.11 13.01 5.13
N CYS A 77 22.43 11.92 4.76
CA CYS A 77 22.92 10.57 5.04
C CYS A 77 24.24 10.28 4.35
N GLU A 78 24.42 10.67 3.07
CA GLU A 78 25.68 10.50 2.35
C GLU A 78 26.82 11.34 2.97
N GLN A 79 26.54 12.54 3.49
CA GLN A 79 27.53 13.30 4.23
C GLN A 79 27.89 12.62 5.55
N GLY A 80 26.88 12.15 6.31
CA GLY A 80 27.09 11.45 7.60
C GLY A 80 27.96 10.20 7.45
N LEU A 81 27.75 9.41 6.42
CA LEU A 81 28.52 8.20 6.14
C LEU A 81 30.03 8.45 5.94
N LYS A 82 30.45 9.65 5.58
CA LYS A 82 31.88 10.01 5.48
C LYS A 82 32.56 10.12 6.85
N TYR A 83 31.78 10.33 7.90
CA TYR A 83 32.26 10.48 9.26
C TYR A 83 31.98 9.27 10.14
N ALA A 84 30.94 8.50 9.84
CA ALA A 84 30.54 7.33 10.60
C ALA A 84 31.64 6.26 10.61
N ALA A 85 31.84 5.65 11.77
CA ALA A 85 32.74 4.51 11.95
C ALA A 85 32.02 3.23 11.49
N THR A 86 32.62 2.48 10.56
CA THR A 86 32.00 1.28 9.97
C THR A 86 32.16 0.02 10.84
N ASP A 87 32.84 0.11 11.95
CA ASP A 87 33.00 -0.94 12.97
C ASP A 87 32.03 -0.78 14.15
N LYS A 88 31.23 0.31 14.16
CA LYS A 88 30.19 0.57 15.15
C LYS A 88 28.82 0.55 14.47
N ALA A 89 27.81 -0.03 15.14
CA ALA A 89 26.46 -0.06 14.62
C ALA A 89 25.87 1.36 14.46
N GLU A 90 26.00 2.18 15.49
CA GLU A 90 25.46 3.54 15.50
C GLU A 90 26.56 4.59 15.36
N PRO A 91 26.32 5.68 14.62
CA PRO A 91 25.13 6.00 13.78
C PRO A 91 25.19 5.41 12.36
N TYR A 92 26.15 4.53 12.05
CA TYR A 92 26.41 4.01 10.71
C TYR A 92 25.20 3.32 10.09
N LEU A 93 24.55 2.39 10.82
CA LEU A 93 23.40 1.64 10.32
C LEU A 93 22.16 2.51 10.18
N TYR A 94 21.92 3.46 11.08
CA TYR A 94 20.82 4.41 10.93
C TYR A 94 20.97 5.30 9.69
N LEU A 95 22.18 5.76 9.38
CA LEU A 95 22.45 6.51 8.16
C LEU A 95 22.19 5.68 6.89
N LEU A 96 22.59 4.41 6.88
CA LEU A 96 22.33 3.49 5.77
C LEU A 96 20.83 3.19 5.64
N ASN A 97 20.13 3.01 6.76
CA ASN A 97 18.69 2.77 6.80
C ASN A 97 17.93 3.98 6.24
N ASN A 98 18.20 5.18 6.75
CA ASN A 98 17.57 6.42 6.28
C ASN A 98 17.86 6.69 4.79
N LEU A 99 19.04 6.31 4.32
CA LEU A 99 19.38 6.39 2.91
C LEU A 99 18.54 5.42 2.06
N ALA A 100 18.29 4.20 2.56
CA ALA A 100 17.42 3.23 1.90
C ALA A 100 15.95 3.71 1.86
N ASP A 101 15.47 4.33 2.94
CA ASP A 101 14.14 4.96 3.02
C ASP A 101 14.01 6.15 2.06
N ALA A 102 15.05 6.94 1.85
CA ALA A 102 15.04 8.02 0.86
C ALA A 102 14.86 7.51 -0.57
N TYR A 103 15.47 6.37 -0.92
CA TYR A 103 15.23 5.70 -2.21
C TYR A 103 13.81 5.14 -2.31
N PHE A 104 13.28 4.59 -1.22
CA PHE A 104 11.89 4.13 -1.16
C PHE A 104 10.90 5.29 -1.38
N SER A 105 11.11 6.42 -0.70
CA SER A 105 10.27 7.61 -0.79
C SER A 105 10.30 8.26 -2.17
N SER A 106 11.43 8.14 -2.89
CA SER A 106 11.56 8.58 -4.29
C SER A 106 11.05 7.56 -5.33
N GLY A 107 10.44 6.45 -4.89
CA GLY A 107 9.88 5.41 -5.77
C GLY A 107 10.90 4.45 -6.38
N GLN A 108 12.18 4.57 -6.04
CA GLN A 108 13.26 3.72 -6.55
C GLN A 108 13.34 2.40 -5.75
N LEU A 109 12.30 1.56 -5.90
CA LEU A 109 12.08 0.38 -5.05
C LEU A 109 13.22 -0.65 -5.13
N ASP A 110 13.82 -0.85 -6.31
CA ASP A 110 14.90 -1.83 -6.48
C ASP A 110 16.19 -1.37 -5.80
N GLU A 111 16.54 -0.09 -5.92
CA GLU A 111 17.72 0.46 -5.26
C GLU A 111 17.52 0.50 -3.74
N SER A 112 16.31 0.87 -3.27
CA SER A 112 15.94 0.80 -1.86
C SER A 112 16.09 -0.62 -1.31
N LEU A 113 15.54 -1.63 -2.00
CA LEU A 113 15.63 -3.04 -1.59
C LEU A 113 17.09 -3.51 -1.50
N LYS A 114 17.93 -3.14 -2.48
CA LYS A 114 19.35 -3.45 -2.47
C LYS A 114 20.07 -2.87 -1.25
N ARG A 115 19.74 -1.61 -0.89
CA ARG A 115 20.32 -0.92 0.26
C ARG A 115 19.87 -1.51 1.58
N PHE A 116 18.58 -1.82 1.73
CA PHE A 116 18.10 -2.49 2.95
C PHE A 116 18.70 -3.89 3.14
N ARG A 117 18.93 -4.64 2.06
CA ARG A 117 19.65 -5.92 2.15
C ARG A 117 21.08 -5.73 2.66
N PHE A 118 21.75 -4.69 2.21
CA PHE A 118 23.07 -4.34 2.72
C PHE A 118 23.03 -3.91 4.19
N VAL A 119 22.00 -3.14 4.60
CA VAL A 119 21.79 -2.82 6.03
C VAL A 119 21.63 -4.10 6.87
N LEU A 120 20.84 -5.08 6.41
CA LEU A 120 20.64 -6.35 7.13
C LEU A 120 21.92 -7.20 7.19
N GLU A 121 22.77 -7.18 6.17
CA GLU A 121 24.05 -7.84 6.17
C GLU A 121 25.00 -7.21 7.20
N GLU A 122 25.13 -5.89 7.17
CA GLU A 122 25.95 -5.13 8.12
C GLU A 122 25.40 -5.20 9.56
N ALA A 123 24.08 -5.21 9.74
CA ALA A 123 23.42 -5.39 11.02
C ALA A 123 23.80 -6.74 11.66
N GLY A 124 23.86 -7.81 10.87
CA GLY A 124 24.34 -9.12 11.34
C GLY A 124 25.81 -9.10 11.72
N ARG A 125 26.65 -8.40 10.96
CA ARG A 125 28.10 -8.26 11.24
C ARG A 125 28.38 -7.47 12.50
N LEU A 126 27.59 -6.40 12.75
CA LEU A 126 27.76 -5.48 13.87
C LEU A 126 26.91 -5.84 15.09
N HIS A 127 26.17 -6.95 15.05
CA HIS A 127 25.26 -7.39 16.12
C HIS A 127 24.29 -6.28 16.55
N TRP A 128 23.64 -5.63 15.56
CA TRP A 128 22.68 -4.57 15.81
C TRP A 128 21.47 -5.09 16.60
N ASP A 129 20.74 -4.20 17.26
CA ASP A 129 19.58 -4.60 18.06
C ASP A 129 18.52 -5.29 17.21
N GLU A 130 17.90 -6.32 17.76
CA GLU A 130 16.90 -7.13 17.03
C GLU A 130 15.62 -6.35 16.73
N VAL A 131 15.27 -5.33 17.52
CA VAL A 131 14.12 -4.45 17.27
C VAL A 131 14.39 -3.61 16.02
N GLU A 132 15.60 -3.08 15.89
CA GLU A 132 16.02 -2.33 14.70
C GLU A 132 16.06 -3.24 13.46
N ILE A 133 16.58 -4.44 13.58
CA ILE A 133 16.57 -5.44 12.49
C ILE A 133 15.12 -5.77 12.09
N ALA A 134 14.21 -5.89 13.04
CA ALA A 134 12.79 -6.12 12.75
C ALA A 134 12.16 -4.94 12.01
N SER A 135 12.51 -3.70 12.36
CA SER A 135 12.07 -2.49 11.64
C SER A 135 12.55 -2.49 10.19
N VAL A 136 13.83 -2.81 9.95
CA VAL A 136 14.37 -2.94 8.58
C VAL A 136 13.67 -4.05 7.80
N LEU A 137 13.44 -5.22 8.40
CA LEU A 137 12.69 -6.31 7.77
C LEU A 137 11.25 -5.90 7.44
N SER A 138 10.62 -5.11 8.29
CA SER A 138 9.29 -4.53 8.03
C SER A 138 9.33 -3.64 6.78
N SER A 139 10.32 -2.74 6.67
CA SER A 139 10.52 -1.88 5.51
C SER A 139 10.74 -2.68 4.22
N VAL A 140 11.56 -3.74 4.26
CA VAL A 140 11.74 -4.66 3.14
C VAL A 140 10.42 -5.34 2.76
N GLY A 141 9.63 -5.76 3.74
CA GLY A 141 8.29 -6.32 3.51
C GLY A 141 7.34 -5.33 2.82
N VAL A 142 7.38 -4.05 3.21
CA VAL A 142 6.61 -2.98 2.54
C VAL A 142 7.03 -2.82 1.07
N ILE A 143 8.33 -2.91 0.78
CA ILE A 143 8.82 -2.85 -0.62
C ILE A 143 8.30 -4.04 -1.42
N TYR A 144 8.40 -5.26 -0.89
CA TYR A 144 7.86 -6.44 -1.57
C TYR A 144 6.36 -6.34 -1.80
N ARG A 145 5.61 -5.82 -0.83
CA ARG A 145 4.17 -5.56 -0.97
C ARG A 145 3.89 -4.56 -2.10
N ARG A 146 4.68 -3.47 -2.22
CA ARG A 146 4.56 -2.51 -3.34
C ARG A 146 4.93 -3.10 -4.70
N LYS A 147 5.83 -4.09 -4.71
CA LYS A 147 6.21 -4.85 -5.91
C LYS A 147 5.26 -6.01 -6.22
N GLU A 148 4.11 -6.08 -5.55
CA GLU A 148 3.09 -7.13 -5.72
C GLU A 148 3.63 -8.56 -5.48
N MET A 149 4.59 -8.68 -4.56
CA MET A 149 5.19 -9.94 -4.12
C MET A 149 4.75 -10.29 -2.69
N PRO A 150 3.48 -10.68 -2.47
CA PRO A 150 2.90 -10.85 -1.13
C PRO A 150 3.59 -11.93 -0.30
N ASP A 151 4.01 -13.03 -0.93
CA ASP A 151 4.69 -14.14 -0.23
C ASP A 151 6.04 -13.69 0.32
N SER A 152 6.82 -12.94 -0.47
CA SER A 152 8.09 -12.39 -0.04
C SER A 152 7.91 -11.36 1.07
N ALA A 153 6.87 -10.53 1.00
CA ALA A 153 6.52 -9.59 2.06
C ALA A 153 6.18 -10.32 3.37
N LEU A 154 5.37 -11.38 3.30
CA LEU A 154 4.97 -12.18 4.45
C LEU A 154 6.17 -12.87 5.13
N VAL A 155 7.11 -13.37 4.35
CA VAL A 155 8.36 -13.95 4.89
C VAL A 155 9.14 -12.91 5.70
N CYS A 156 9.28 -11.69 5.17
CA CYS A 156 9.98 -10.61 5.88
C CYS A 156 9.23 -10.21 7.15
N TYR A 157 7.92 -10.04 7.10
CA TYR A 157 7.10 -9.70 8.25
C TYR A 157 7.10 -10.77 9.34
N ASN A 158 7.04 -12.05 8.98
CA ASN A 158 7.10 -13.14 9.96
C ASN A 158 8.47 -13.21 10.65
N ARG A 159 9.55 -12.96 9.92
CA ARG A 159 10.89 -12.85 10.51
C ARG A 159 10.98 -11.66 11.47
N ALA A 160 10.46 -10.50 11.08
CA ALA A 160 10.42 -9.33 11.95
C ALA A 160 9.59 -9.59 13.20
N LEU A 161 8.41 -10.24 13.06
CA LEU A 161 7.55 -10.56 14.21
C LEU A 161 8.24 -11.51 15.20
N ALA A 162 9.01 -12.48 14.71
CA ALA A 162 9.77 -13.40 15.55
C ALA A 162 10.87 -12.70 16.36
N LEU A 163 11.49 -11.65 15.80
CA LEU A 163 12.49 -10.84 16.54
C LEU A 163 11.86 -9.96 17.61
N LEU A 164 10.60 -9.55 17.42
CA LEU A 164 9.84 -8.76 18.39
C LEU A 164 9.14 -9.61 19.45
N ASP A 165 9.23 -10.93 19.36
CA ASP A 165 8.56 -11.80 20.34
C ASP A 165 9.15 -11.60 21.74
N ASN A 166 8.26 -11.49 22.75
CA ASN A 166 8.61 -11.25 24.16
C ASN A 166 9.41 -9.96 24.45
N ARG A 167 9.40 -8.98 23.52
CA ARG A 167 10.02 -7.66 23.72
C ARG A 167 8.97 -6.58 23.97
N GLU A 168 9.31 -5.55 24.72
CA GLU A 168 8.45 -4.39 25.00
C GLU A 168 8.54 -3.33 23.87
N ALA A 169 8.74 -3.76 22.62
CA ALA A 169 8.81 -2.92 21.43
C ALA A 169 7.40 -2.72 20.85
N TYR A 170 6.56 -1.96 21.54
CA TYR A 170 5.15 -1.81 21.20
C TYR A 170 4.93 -0.99 19.93
N ASP A 171 5.77 -0.01 19.66
CA ASP A 171 5.68 0.86 18.49
C ASP A 171 5.98 0.07 17.20
N GLU A 172 7.11 -0.65 17.17
CA GLU A 172 7.52 -1.49 16.04
C GLU A 172 6.54 -2.64 15.83
N ARG A 173 6.05 -3.24 16.93
CA ARG A 173 5.02 -4.28 16.88
C ARG A 173 3.71 -3.76 16.28
N THR A 174 3.28 -2.57 16.68
CA THR A 174 2.08 -1.90 16.14
C THR A 174 2.24 -1.65 14.65
N GLN A 175 3.37 -1.09 14.23
CA GLN A 175 3.69 -0.81 12.84
C GLN A 175 3.72 -2.10 12.01
N LEU A 176 4.40 -3.14 12.50
CA LEU A 176 4.54 -4.42 11.81
C LEU A 176 3.20 -5.14 11.67
N LEU A 177 2.43 -5.26 12.74
CA LEU A 177 1.10 -5.88 12.72
C LEU A 177 0.13 -5.12 11.80
N THR A 178 0.21 -3.80 11.78
CA THR A 178 -0.54 -2.95 10.83
C THR A 178 -0.13 -3.25 9.39
N SER A 179 1.18 -3.40 9.11
CA SER A 179 1.70 -3.74 7.78
C SER A 179 1.25 -5.13 7.32
N ILE A 180 1.20 -6.11 8.22
CA ILE A 180 0.67 -7.45 7.96
C ILE A 180 -0.84 -7.38 7.67
N ALA A 181 -1.59 -6.61 8.46
CA ALA A 181 -3.02 -6.42 8.24
C ALA A 181 -3.30 -5.81 6.85
N ILE A 182 -2.52 -4.80 6.44
CA ILE A 182 -2.57 -4.21 5.12
C ILE A 182 -2.25 -5.25 4.03
N LEU A 183 -1.22 -6.09 4.21
CA LEU A 183 -0.87 -7.13 3.25
C LEU A 183 -2.03 -8.12 3.05
N TYR A 184 -2.61 -8.63 4.13
CA TYR A 184 -3.77 -9.52 4.06
C TYR A 184 -4.99 -8.83 3.46
N THR A 185 -5.18 -7.56 3.75
CA THR A 185 -6.21 -6.72 3.15
C THR A 185 -5.97 -6.59 1.64
N ASN A 186 -4.76 -6.34 1.19
CA ASN A 186 -4.40 -6.21 -0.22
C ASN A 186 -4.48 -7.54 -0.99
N THR A 187 -4.35 -8.67 -0.32
CA THR A 187 -4.51 -10.01 -0.92
C THR A 187 -5.90 -10.61 -0.70
N ALA A 188 -6.87 -9.78 -0.33
CA ALA A 188 -8.26 -10.13 -0.17
C ALA A 188 -8.60 -11.10 0.98
N ARG A 189 -7.67 -11.28 1.87
CA ARG A 189 -7.81 -12.12 3.07
C ARG A 189 -8.25 -11.26 4.26
N LEU A 190 -9.48 -10.80 4.19
CA LEU A 190 -9.96 -9.78 5.11
C LEU A 190 -10.18 -10.25 6.55
N LYS A 191 -10.44 -11.53 6.78
CA LYS A 191 -10.54 -12.05 8.16
C LYS A 191 -9.19 -12.01 8.86
N GLU A 192 -8.14 -12.41 8.14
CA GLU A 192 -6.79 -12.39 8.64
C GLU A 192 -6.28 -10.95 8.88
N GLY A 193 -6.55 -10.03 7.93
CA GLY A 193 -6.17 -8.63 8.18
C GLY A 193 -6.94 -8.02 9.36
N GLU A 194 -8.25 -8.35 9.59
CA GLU A 194 -8.94 -7.94 10.82
C GLU A 194 -8.27 -8.53 12.06
N TYR A 195 -7.90 -9.80 12.04
CA TYR A 195 -7.18 -10.42 13.14
C TYR A 195 -5.88 -9.68 13.46
N TYR A 196 -5.08 -9.36 12.44
CA TYR A 196 -3.82 -8.66 12.66
C TYR A 196 -3.99 -7.19 13.05
N ILE A 197 -5.00 -6.50 12.51
CA ILE A 197 -5.23 -5.11 12.90
C ILE A 197 -5.77 -4.98 14.33
N ARG A 198 -6.58 -5.94 14.81
CA ARG A 198 -6.98 -5.98 16.23
C ARG A 198 -5.77 -6.17 17.15
N LYS A 199 -4.84 -7.04 16.79
CA LYS A 199 -3.56 -7.18 17.51
C LYS A 199 -2.70 -5.91 17.45
N ALA A 200 -2.72 -5.20 16.32
CA ALA A 200 -2.03 -3.92 16.22
C ALA A 200 -2.65 -2.87 17.13
N LEU A 201 -3.99 -2.82 17.24
CA LEU A 201 -4.68 -1.93 18.18
C LEU A 201 -4.33 -2.26 19.63
N GLU A 202 -4.34 -3.56 20.02
CA GLU A 202 -3.92 -3.99 21.36
C GLU A 202 -2.47 -3.60 21.69
N ALA A 203 -1.55 -3.73 20.71
CA ALA A 203 -0.18 -3.27 20.88
C ALA A 203 -0.10 -1.75 21.01
N SER A 204 -0.89 -1.01 20.21
CA SER A 204 -0.91 0.45 20.22
C SER A 204 -1.44 1.06 21.52
N GLU A 205 -2.20 0.32 22.33
CA GLU A 205 -2.64 0.78 23.66
C GLU A 205 -1.46 0.99 24.62
N LYS A 206 -0.35 0.29 24.37
CA LYS A 206 0.90 0.37 25.15
C LYS A 206 1.99 1.20 24.47
N SER A 207 1.69 1.75 23.28
CA SER A 207 2.60 2.60 22.51
C SER A 207 2.59 4.01 23.06
N ASP A 208 3.76 4.60 23.21
CA ASP A 208 3.93 6.03 23.53
C ASP A 208 3.88 6.89 22.26
N ASP A 209 4.06 6.29 21.07
CA ASP A 209 3.98 6.99 19.78
C ASP A 209 2.54 7.15 19.30
N MET A 210 2.02 8.35 19.50
CA MET A 210 0.65 8.71 19.08
C MET A 210 0.46 8.66 17.57
N ASP A 211 1.50 8.82 16.75
CA ASP A 211 1.38 8.71 15.30
C ASP A 211 1.15 7.25 14.90
N MET A 212 1.81 6.31 15.57
CA MET A 212 1.57 4.87 15.40
C MET A 212 0.16 4.47 15.84
N VAL A 213 -0.30 4.98 17.00
CA VAL A 213 -1.68 4.77 17.47
C VAL A 213 -2.70 5.24 16.44
N MET A 214 -2.53 6.46 15.92
CA MET A 214 -3.42 7.03 14.89
C MET A 214 -3.34 6.27 13.56
N TYR A 215 -2.16 5.83 13.17
CA TYR A 215 -1.95 5.04 11.95
C TYR A 215 -2.65 3.68 12.03
N ALA A 216 -2.47 2.94 13.13
CA ALA A 216 -3.13 1.67 13.37
C ALA A 216 -4.67 1.83 13.39
N ALA A 217 -5.17 2.82 14.14
CA ALA A 217 -6.60 3.09 14.24
C ALA A 217 -7.24 3.49 12.90
N ALA A 218 -6.58 4.33 12.10
CA ALA A 218 -7.08 4.69 10.76
C ALA A 218 -7.08 3.47 9.81
N THR A 219 -6.09 2.60 9.92
CA THR A 219 -6.04 1.36 9.15
C THR A 219 -7.15 0.39 9.59
N ALA A 220 -7.37 0.27 10.91
CA ALA A 220 -8.46 -0.52 11.46
C ALA A 220 -9.83 0.00 11.01
N GLY A 221 -10.04 1.31 11.07
CA GLY A 221 -11.22 1.95 10.54
C GLY A 221 -11.48 1.57 9.08
N SER A 222 -10.44 1.60 8.24
CA SER A 222 -10.49 1.16 6.85
C SER A 222 -10.84 -0.35 6.72
N ILE A 223 -10.26 -1.24 7.55
CA ILE A 223 -10.55 -2.68 7.54
C ILE A 223 -11.99 -2.99 7.98
N PHE A 224 -12.48 -2.33 9.03
CA PHE A 224 -13.86 -2.52 9.52
C PHE A 224 -14.90 -2.05 8.50
N MET A 225 -14.62 -0.97 7.77
CA MET A 225 -15.48 -0.51 6.67
C MET A 225 -15.58 -1.51 5.53
N LEU A 226 -14.48 -2.15 5.14
CA LEU A 226 -14.48 -3.21 4.13
C LEU A 226 -15.29 -4.45 4.58
N ARG A 227 -15.43 -4.63 5.89
CA ARG A 227 -16.25 -5.71 6.49
C ARG A 227 -17.69 -5.30 6.81
N GLU A 228 -18.14 -4.15 6.35
CA GLU A 228 -19.47 -3.57 6.61
C GLU A 228 -19.76 -3.26 8.10
N ASN A 229 -18.73 -3.28 8.95
CA ASN A 229 -18.82 -2.93 10.37
C ASN A 229 -18.74 -1.39 10.57
N TYR A 230 -19.63 -0.64 9.92
CA TYR A 230 -19.61 0.83 9.89
C TYR A 230 -19.72 1.48 11.25
N ALA A 231 -20.57 0.91 12.13
CA ALA A 231 -20.76 1.43 13.48
C ALA A 231 -19.51 1.24 14.33
N GLU A 232 -18.86 0.07 14.24
CA GLU A 232 -17.62 -0.23 14.97
C GLU A 232 -16.48 0.67 14.49
N ALA A 233 -16.36 0.87 13.17
CA ALA A 233 -15.37 1.78 12.60
C ALA A 233 -15.59 3.23 13.07
N ALA A 234 -16.84 3.71 13.09
CA ALA A 234 -17.16 5.04 13.59
C ALA A 234 -16.80 5.20 15.07
N GLN A 235 -17.14 4.20 15.88
CA GLN A 235 -16.85 4.18 17.31
C GLN A 235 -15.34 4.18 17.60
N LEU A 236 -14.56 3.41 16.86
CA LEU A 236 -13.10 3.36 16.97
C LEU A 236 -12.46 4.70 16.61
N LEU A 237 -12.94 5.33 15.54
CA LEU A 237 -12.27 6.49 14.97
C LEU A 237 -12.62 7.80 15.67
N TYR A 238 -13.70 7.82 16.42
CA TYR A 238 -14.12 9.00 17.18
C TYR A 238 -13.10 9.50 18.21
N PRO A 239 -12.60 8.67 19.15
CA PRO A 239 -11.59 9.11 20.11
C PRO A 239 -10.25 9.46 19.44
N VAL A 240 -9.92 8.77 18.34
CA VAL A 240 -8.67 9.04 17.60
C VAL A 240 -8.74 10.40 16.91
N LEU A 241 -9.93 10.77 16.42
CA LEU A 241 -10.15 12.09 15.86
C LEU A 241 -9.98 13.19 16.94
N ALA A 242 -10.47 12.97 18.17
CA ALA A 242 -10.28 13.90 19.27
C ALA A 242 -8.79 14.15 19.54
N LYS A 243 -8.02 13.08 19.64
CA LYS A 243 -6.57 13.14 19.86
C LYS A 243 -5.83 13.83 18.69
N ALA A 244 -6.21 13.52 17.44
CA ALA A 244 -5.60 14.16 16.27
C ALA A 244 -5.86 15.68 16.22
N ARG A 245 -7.01 16.13 16.73
CA ARG A 245 -7.31 17.57 16.88
C ARG A 245 -6.47 18.21 17.99
N GLU A 246 -6.44 17.58 19.16
CA GLU A 246 -5.67 18.06 20.31
C GLU A 246 -4.20 18.24 19.95
N GLN A 247 -3.64 17.29 19.18
CA GLN A 247 -2.26 17.33 18.71
C GLN A 247 -2.04 18.21 17.46
N GLN A 248 -3.07 18.89 16.97
CA GLN A 248 -3.00 19.76 15.79
C GLN A 248 -2.42 19.06 14.54
N LYS A 249 -2.84 17.81 14.28
CA LYS A 249 -2.39 17.02 13.13
C LYS A 249 -3.42 17.04 11.98
N PRO A 250 -3.49 18.13 11.16
CA PRO A 250 -4.53 18.34 10.16
C PRO A 250 -4.65 17.21 9.13
N ARG A 251 -3.54 16.58 8.79
CA ARG A 251 -3.51 15.49 7.83
C ARG A 251 -4.25 14.25 8.35
N PHE A 252 -3.96 13.83 9.59
CA PHE A 252 -4.69 12.72 10.23
C PHE A 252 -6.17 13.02 10.36
N VAL A 253 -6.49 14.25 10.69
CA VAL A 253 -7.83 14.74 10.85
C VAL A 253 -8.62 14.60 9.55
N LEU A 254 -8.14 15.05 8.39
CA LEU A 254 -8.83 14.89 7.11
C LEU A 254 -9.01 13.42 6.73
N LYS A 255 -7.99 12.61 6.98
CA LYS A 255 -8.02 11.19 6.69
C LYS A 255 -9.14 10.47 7.48
N ILE A 256 -9.27 10.74 8.78
CA ILE A 256 -10.31 10.15 9.62
C ILE A 256 -11.70 10.70 9.24
N ILE A 257 -11.83 12.00 8.92
CA ILE A 257 -13.09 12.59 8.44
C ILE A 257 -13.58 11.87 7.16
N ALA A 258 -12.72 11.62 6.18
CA ALA A 258 -13.15 10.95 4.95
C ALA A 258 -13.68 9.53 5.21
N TYR A 259 -13.11 8.80 6.18
CA TYR A 259 -13.64 7.51 6.62
C TYR A 259 -14.99 7.65 7.35
N LEU A 260 -15.09 8.63 8.24
CA LEU A 260 -16.33 8.88 8.98
C LEU A 260 -17.48 9.32 8.06
N LEU A 261 -17.22 10.19 7.06
CA LEU A 261 -18.20 10.56 6.04
C LEU A 261 -18.72 9.32 5.30
N SER A 262 -17.80 8.45 4.90
CA SER A 262 -18.17 7.22 4.20
C SER A 262 -18.98 6.26 5.09
N ALA A 263 -18.65 6.14 6.38
CA ALA A 263 -19.38 5.32 7.34
C ALA A 263 -20.79 5.86 7.59
N TYR A 264 -20.92 7.16 7.89
CA TYR A 264 -22.23 7.77 8.16
C TYR A 264 -23.11 7.82 6.92
N TYR A 265 -22.53 7.89 5.71
CA TYR A 265 -23.31 7.71 4.49
C TYR A 265 -24.00 6.32 4.46
N ARG A 266 -23.28 5.26 4.85
CA ARG A 266 -23.85 3.91 4.91
C ARG A 266 -24.80 3.68 6.09
N LEU A 267 -24.62 4.42 7.15
CA LEU A 267 -25.53 4.44 8.31
C LEU A 267 -26.73 5.38 8.11
N ASP A 268 -26.87 6.00 6.92
CA ASP A 268 -27.91 7.02 6.55
C ASP A 268 -28.02 8.15 7.57
N ASN A 269 -26.92 8.56 8.19
CA ASN A 269 -26.88 9.64 9.17
C ASN A 269 -26.48 10.98 8.49
N ARG A 270 -27.48 11.69 7.98
CA ARG A 270 -27.29 12.93 7.22
C ARG A 270 -26.74 14.07 8.04
N ASP A 271 -27.12 14.17 9.31
CA ASP A 271 -26.65 15.25 10.18
C ASP A 271 -25.14 15.13 10.43
N SER A 272 -24.67 13.92 10.69
CA SER A 272 -23.25 13.65 10.83
C SER A 272 -22.50 13.92 9.53
N ILE A 273 -23.04 13.53 8.37
CA ILE A 273 -22.41 13.83 7.06
C ILE A 273 -22.22 15.33 6.89
N ASN A 274 -23.27 16.14 7.12
CA ASN A 274 -23.20 17.60 6.94
C ASN A 274 -22.22 18.24 7.95
N HIS A 275 -22.22 17.78 9.20
CA HIS A 275 -21.30 18.25 10.23
C HIS A 275 -19.84 18.01 9.80
N TYR A 276 -19.51 16.79 9.39
CA TYR A 276 -18.16 16.41 9.04
C TYR A 276 -17.69 16.93 7.68
N MET A 277 -18.61 17.18 6.75
CA MET A 277 -18.31 17.93 5.54
C MET A 277 -17.83 19.35 5.87
N ALA A 278 -18.62 20.08 6.69
CA ALA A 278 -18.28 21.47 7.03
C ALA A 278 -16.93 21.57 7.73
N GLU A 279 -16.62 20.58 8.53
CA GLU A 279 -15.36 20.55 9.25
C GLU A 279 -14.19 20.14 8.37
N GLY A 280 -14.34 19.09 7.57
CA GLY A 280 -13.34 18.66 6.61
C GLY A 280 -12.97 19.77 5.64
N ASP A 281 -13.96 20.51 5.14
CA ASP A 281 -13.74 21.68 4.27
C ASP A 281 -12.93 22.78 4.97
N LYS A 282 -13.21 23.05 6.24
CA LYS A 282 -12.45 24.03 7.03
C LYS A 282 -10.99 23.61 7.20
N VAL A 283 -10.74 22.33 7.47
CA VAL A 283 -9.39 21.80 7.64
C VAL A 283 -8.66 21.74 6.29
N ALA A 284 -9.34 21.30 5.24
CA ALA A 284 -8.78 21.25 3.89
C ALA A 284 -8.37 22.63 3.36
N ALA A 285 -9.13 23.67 3.72
CA ALA A 285 -8.79 25.06 3.36
C ALA A 285 -7.47 25.57 3.99
N GLY A 286 -7.02 24.97 5.09
CA GLY A 286 -5.75 25.28 5.75
C GLY A 286 -4.54 24.55 5.19
N LEU A 287 -4.72 23.67 4.20
CA LEU A 287 -3.67 22.85 3.60
C LEU A 287 -3.55 23.13 2.09
N PRO A 288 -2.37 22.87 1.48
CA PRO A 288 -2.22 22.96 0.03
C PRO A 288 -3.19 22.03 -0.69
N ALA A 289 -3.83 22.51 -1.75
CA ALA A 289 -4.80 21.72 -2.53
C ALA A 289 -4.17 20.48 -3.21
N THR A 290 -2.85 20.50 -3.42
CA THR A 290 -2.06 19.36 -3.94
C THR A 290 -1.71 18.33 -2.89
N ASN A 291 -1.99 18.60 -1.62
CA ASN A 291 -1.76 17.65 -0.54
C ASN A 291 -2.59 16.38 -0.73
N ALA A 292 -1.97 15.21 -0.58
CA ALA A 292 -2.59 13.91 -0.86
C ALA A 292 -3.84 13.66 0.01
N GLU A 293 -3.82 14.11 1.27
CA GLU A 293 -4.94 13.94 2.19
C GLU A 293 -6.12 14.86 1.85
N VAL A 294 -5.83 16.09 1.33
CA VAL A 294 -6.86 16.99 0.80
C VAL A 294 -7.51 16.38 -0.43
N GLN A 295 -6.71 15.83 -1.34
CA GLN A 295 -7.21 15.16 -2.54
C GLN A 295 -8.06 13.94 -2.17
N GLY A 296 -7.58 13.05 -1.28
CA GLY A 296 -8.32 11.88 -0.83
C GLY A 296 -9.64 12.21 -0.10
N TYR A 297 -9.64 13.27 0.72
CA TYR A 297 -10.87 13.79 1.35
C TYR A 297 -11.87 14.27 0.28
N HIS A 298 -11.43 15.10 -0.67
CA HIS A 298 -12.29 15.63 -1.72
C HIS A 298 -12.83 14.52 -2.63
N GLU A 299 -12.04 13.49 -2.94
CA GLU A 299 -12.50 12.32 -3.71
C GLU A 299 -13.63 11.59 -2.98
N SER A 300 -13.42 11.27 -1.69
CA SER A 300 -14.42 10.59 -0.88
C SER A 300 -15.69 11.43 -0.76
N LEU A 301 -15.54 12.74 -0.57
CA LEU A 301 -16.65 13.67 -0.48
C LEU A 301 -17.42 13.75 -1.80
N CYS A 302 -16.73 13.83 -2.94
CA CYS A 302 -17.37 13.84 -4.26
C CYS A 302 -18.16 12.56 -4.52
N ASP A 303 -17.63 11.41 -4.16
CA ASP A 303 -18.34 10.13 -4.31
C ASP A 303 -19.62 10.07 -3.48
N ILE A 304 -19.56 10.57 -2.23
CA ILE A 304 -20.73 10.63 -1.34
C ILE A 304 -21.77 11.62 -1.89
N LEU A 305 -21.35 12.82 -2.27
CA LEU A 305 -22.24 13.84 -2.83
C LEU A 305 -22.93 13.36 -4.12
N THR A 306 -22.18 12.67 -4.99
CA THR A 306 -22.74 12.07 -6.20
C THR A 306 -23.80 11.02 -5.88
N LYS A 307 -23.53 10.13 -4.91
CA LYS A 307 -24.49 9.11 -4.45
C LYS A 307 -25.71 9.70 -3.74
N MET A 308 -25.55 10.85 -3.10
CA MET A 308 -26.65 11.60 -2.48
C MET A 308 -27.46 12.42 -3.51
N GLY A 309 -27.09 12.44 -4.79
CA GLY A 309 -27.70 13.27 -5.82
C GLY A 309 -27.30 14.74 -5.77
N ARG A 310 -26.33 15.12 -4.94
CA ARG A 310 -25.79 16.50 -4.79
C ARG A 310 -24.75 16.78 -5.87
N TYR A 311 -25.09 16.53 -7.14
CA TYR A 311 -24.17 16.55 -8.28
C TYR A 311 -23.47 17.90 -8.47
N GLY A 312 -24.17 19.01 -8.25
CA GLY A 312 -23.61 20.35 -8.42
C GLY A 312 -22.48 20.66 -7.44
N GLU A 313 -22.61 20.22 -6.20
CA GLU A 313 -21.57 20.39 -5.15
C GLU A 313 -20.37 19.50 -5.44
N SER A 314 -20.60 18.24 -5.79
CA SER A 314 -19.54 17.32 -6.24
C SER A 314 -18.77 17.91 -7.42
N LEU A 315 -19.46 18.42 -8.43
CA LEU A 315 -18.85 19.02 -9.61
C LEU A 315 -18.02 20.26 -9.27
N HIS A 316 -18.48 21.09 -8.34
CA HIS A 316 -17.73 22.26 -7.88
C HIS A 316 -16.38 21.87 -7.27
N ILE A 317 -16.38 20.85 -6.40
CA ILE A 317 -15.14 20.32 -5.81
C ILE A 317 -14.22 19.74 -6.87
N GLN A 318 -14.76 18.93 -7.81
CA GLN A 318 -13.98 18.31 -8.88
C GLN A 318 -13.33 19.35 -9.80
N LYS A 319 -14.01 20.46 -10.11
CA LYS A 319 -13.43 21.59 -10.86
C LYS A 319 -12.28 22.26 -10.11
N ARG A 320 -12.40 22.41 -8.79
CA ARG A 320 -11.31 22.93 -7.96
C ARG A 320 -10.12 21.96 -7.94
N MET A 321 -10.36 20.66 -7.81
CA MET A 321 -9.32 19.64 -7.88
C MET A 321 -8.60 19.68 -9.23
N LEU A 322 -9.34 19.81 -10.33
CA LEU A 322 -8.77 19.91 -11.67
C LEU A 322 -7.91 21.17 -11.85
N ALA A 323 -8.38 22.32 -11.33
CA ALA A 323 -7.64 23.60 -11.40
C ALA A 323 -6.37 23.63 -10.54
N ALA A 324 -6.36 22.91 -9.42
CA ALA A 324 -5.22 22.82 -8.52
C ALA A 324 -4.22 21.72 -8.90
N ARG A 325 -4.46 21.01 -10.00
CA ARG A 325 -3.67 19.86 -10.42
C ARG A 325 -2.27 20.27 -10.87
N ASP A 326 -1.27 19.51 -10.43
CA ASP A 326 0.13 19.59 -10.85
C ASP A 326 0.69 18.17 -11.13
N SER A 327 2.01 18.08 -11.37
CA SER A 327 2.70 16.82 -11.62
C SER A 327 2.74 15.88 -10.40
N SER A 328 2.45 16.37 -9.20
CA SER A 328 2.41 15.57 -7.96
C SER A 328 1.03 15.00 -7.66
N SER A 329 0.02 15.35 -8.44
CA SER A 329 -1.38 14.95 -8.21
C SER A 329 -1.56 13.44 -8.43
N GLN A 330 -2.02 12.74 -7.39
CA GLN A 330 -2.16 11.27 -7.41
C GLN A 330 -3.37 10.78 -8.20
N THR A 331 -4.45 11.57 -8.28
CA THR A 331 -5.66 11.19 -9.03
C THR A 331 -5.42 11.23 -10.53
N PRO A 332 -5.59 10.14 -11.27
CA PRO A 332 -5.55 10.17 -12.72
C PRO A 332 -6.60 11.13 -13.30
N VAL A 333 -6.21 11.94 -14.28
CA VAL A 333 -7.09 13.00 -14.83
C VAL A 333 -8.30 12.42 -15.58
N ASP A 334 -8.12 11.28 -16.22
CA ASP A 334 -9.19 10.53 -16.91
C ASP A 334 -10.30 10.12 -15.94
N ARG A 335 -9.95 9.59 -14.75
CA ARG A 335 -10.92 9.26 -13.69
C ARG A 335 -11.66 10.51 -13.17
N LEU A 336 -10.97 11.64 -13.06
CA LEU A 336 -11.61 12.87 -12.66
C LEU A 336 -12.62 13.34 -13.72
N PHE A 337 -12.26 13.28 -15.01
CA PHE A 337 -13.18 13.59 -16.10
C PHE A 337 -14.38 12.64 -16.15
N GLU A 338 -14.18 11.35 -15.95
CA GLU A 338 -15.26 10.36 -15.87
C GLU A 338 -16.24 10.67 -14.72
N ARG A 339 -15.75 11.00 -13.51
CA ARG A 339 -16.58 11.40 -12.39
C ARG A 339 -17.35 12.70 -12.66
N MET A 340 -16.73 13.67 -13.33
CA MET A 340 -17.40 14.91 -13.75
C MET A 340 -18.51 14.60 -14.77
N ALA A 341 -18.24 13.72 -15.74
CA ALA A 341 -19.24 13.29 -16.71
C ALA A 341 -20.46 12.63 -16.04
N ARG A 342 -20.24 11.75 -15.05
CA ARG A 342 -21.33 11.14 -14.26
C ARG A 342 -22.18 12.20 -13.54
N ASN A 343 -21.56 13.22 -12.96
CA ASN A 343 -22.27 14.29 -12.28
C ASN A 343 -23.12 15.11 -13.26
N TYR A 344 -22.59 15.45 -14.44
CA TYR A 344 -23.37 16.12 -15.48
C TYR A 344 -24.53 15.25 -15.98
N ALA A 345 -24.30 13.95 -16.18
CA ALA A 345 -25.36 13.00 -16.54
C ALA A 345 -26.45 12.91 -15.45
N GLY A 346 -26.07 12.91 -14.17
CA GLY A 346 -26.99 12.95 -13.03
C GLY A 346 -27.85 14.22 -12.98
N MET A 347 -27.31 15.35 -13.43
CA MET A 347 -28.03 16.62 -13.62
C MET A 347 -28.84 16.66 -14.94
N LYS A 348 -28.85 15.58 -15.73
CA LYS A 348 -29.44 15.49 -17.07
C LYS A 348 -28.85 16.48 -18.09
N ASN A 349 -27.63 16.95 -17.82
CA ASN A 349 -26.86 17.78 -18.74
C ASN A 349 -26.01 16.87 -19.65
N TYR A 350 -26.65 16.23 -20.62
CA TYR A 350 -26.03 15.23 -21.48
C TYR A 350 -24.93 15.75 -22.41
N PRO A 351 -25.02 16.99 -22.97
CA PRO A 351 -23.95 17.51 -23.81
C PRO A 351 -22.62 17.60 -23.09
N GLU A 352 -22.59 18.21 -21.92
CA GLU A 352 -21.38 18.32 -21.10
C GLU A 352 -20.90 16.95 -20.58
N ALA A 353 -21.85 16.06 -20.22
CA ALA A 353 -21.49 14.70 -19.82
C ALA A 353 -20.72 13.98 -20.95
N MET A 354 -21.19 14.08 -22.20
CA MET A 354 -20.51 13.49 -23.36
C MET A 354 -19.14 14.13 -23.61
N GLU A 355 -19.02 15.46 -23.46
CA GLU A 355 -17.73 16.16 -23.61
C GLU A 355 -16.70 15.65 -22.60
N TYR A 356 -17.10 15.51 -21.32
CA TYR A 356 -16.19 15.03 -20.28
C TYR A 356 -15.89 13.53 -20.40
N TYR A 357 -16.82 12.70 -20.88
CA TYR A 357 -16.52 11.31 -21.23
C TYR A 357 -15.53 11.22 -22.40
N ALA A 358 -15.65 12.07 -23.42
CA ALA A 358 -14.68 12.13 -24.51
C ALA A 358 -13.29 12.55 -24.02
N LYS A 359 -13.22 13.55 -23.12
CA LYS A 359 -11.94 13.95 -22.47
C LYS A 359 -11.33 12.79 -21.67
N ALA A 360 -12.14 12.07 -20.89
CA ALA A 360 -11.69 10.90 -20.16
C ALA A 360 -11.12 9.82 -21.09
N TYR A 361 -11.85 9.50 -22.16
CA TYR A 361 -11.44 8.51 -23.15
C TYR A 361 -10.15 8.91 -23.88
N HIS A 362 -10.04 10.16 -24.33
CA HIS A 362 -8.83 10.63 -25.02
C HIS A 362 -7.61 10.66 -24.11
N THR A 363 -7.79 10.98 -22.83
CA THR A 363 -6.69 11.02 -21.84
C THR A 363 -6.28 9.61 -21.48
N ALA A 364 -7.21 8.70 -21.27
CA ALA A 364 -6.94 7.29 -21.00
C ALA A 364 -6.27 6.62 -22.21
N ASP A 365 -6.76 6.86 -23.43
CA ASP A 365 -6.14 6.29 -24.64
C ASP A 365 -4.70 6.78 -24.84
N SER A 366 -4.39 8.05 -24.56
CA SER A 366 -3.02 8.58 -24.66
C SER A 366 -2.08 8.01 -23.61
N LEU A 367 -2.53 7.80 -22.37
CA LEU A 367 -1.76 7.15 -21.32
C LEU A 367 -1.56 5.66 -21.62
N HIS A 368 -2.60 4.99 -22.10
CA HIS A 368 -2.53 3.58 -22.50
C HIS A 368 -1.63 3.38 -23.71
N LYS A 369 -1.62 4.29 -24.70
CA LYS A 369 -0.67 4.27 -25.80
C LYS A 369 0.77 4.42 -25.33
N ALA A 370 1.07 5.37 -24.43
CA ALA A 370 2.42 5.56 -23.91
C ALA A 370 2.90 4.33 -23.08
N GLU A 371 1.99 3.71 -22.34
CA GLU A 371 2.26 2.49 -21.56
C GLU A 371 2.49 1.30 -22.51
N VAL A 372 1.63 1.14 -23.53
CA VAL A 372 1.77 0.10 -24.56
C VAL A 372 3.02 0.31 -25.41
N GLU A 373 3.40 1.54 -25.78
CA GLU A 373 4.67 1.82 -26.48
C GLU A 373 5.89 1.47 -25.61
N THR A 374 5.83 1.76 -24.31
CA THR A 374 6.90 1.41 -23.37
C THR A 374 7.02 -0.10 -23.22
N GLU A 375 5.90 -0.80 -23.02
CA GLU A 375 5.87 -2.27 -22.94
C GLU A 375 6.30 -2.92 -24.26
N LEU A 376 5.87 -2.40 -25.40
CA LEU A 376 6.30 -2.87 -26.73
C LEU A 376 7.81 -2.67 -26.95
N SER A 377 8.37 -1.54 -26.50
CA SER A 377 9.80 -1.26 -26.57
C SER A 377 10.59 -2.23 -25.68
N GLU A 378 10.15 -2.46 -24.45
CA GLU A 378 10.76 -3.44 -23.55
C GLU A 378 10.66 -4.88 -24.08
N LEU A 379 9.49 -5.23 -24.66
CA LEU A 379 9.26 -6.54 -25.25
C LEU A 379 10.16 -6.75 -26.49
N SER A 380 10.32 -5.73 -27.31
CA SER A 380 11.19 -5.77 -28.48
C SER A 380 12.66 -6.00 -28.09
N ILE A 381 13.15 -5.34 -27.04
CA ILE A 381 14.50 -5.54 -26.49
C ILE A 381 14.66 -6.95 -25.90
N LYS A 382 13.64 -7.43 -25.18
CA LYS A 382 13.64 -8.79 -24.63
C LYS A 382 13.64 -9.84 -25.75
N TYR A 383 12.85 -9.60 -26.80
CA TYR A 383 12.78 -10.49 -27.95
C TYR A 383 14.12 -10.55 -28.73
N GLU A 384 14.72 -9.38 -28.97
CA GLU A 384 16.03 -9.29 -29.61
C GLU A 384 17.14 -9.98 -28.78
N ASN A 385 17.09 -9.84 -27.46
CA ASN A 385 18.03 -10.55 -26.58
C ASN A 385 17.77 -12.06 -26.56
N GLN A 386 16.51 -12.49 -26.56
CA GLN A 386 16.13 -13.89 -26.62
C GLN A 386 16.50 -14.53 -27.96
N GLU A 387 16.39 -13.80 -29.08
CA GLU A 387 16.79 -14.24 -30.40
C GLU A 387 18.32 -14.41 -30.48
N LYS A 388 19.08 -13.46 -29.90
CA LYS A 388 20.54 -13.56 -29.76
C LYS A 388 20.98 -14.74 -28.88
N GLU A 389 20.31 -14.95 -27.75
CA GLU A 389 20.56 -16.11 -26.87
C GLU A 389 20.22 -17.43 -27.55
N LEU A 390 19.11 -17.48 -28.30
CA LEU A 390 18.72 -18.64 -29.09
C LEU A 390 19.75 -18.92 -30.22
N GLU A 391 20.25 -17.89 -30.87
CA GLU A 391 21.28 -18.03 -31.90
C GLU A 391 22.61 -18.52 -31.33
N ILE A 392 23.05 -17.99 -30.18
CA ILE A 392 24.20 -18.46 -29.44
C ILE A 392 24.00 -19.90 -28.98
N ALA A 393 22.83 -20.23 -28.44
CA ALA A 393 22.49 -21.58 -28.01
C ALA A 393 22.50 -22.56 -29.21
N ARG A 394 21.94 -22.12 -30.36
CA ARG A 394 21.90 -22.90 -31.59
C ARG A 394 23.31 -23.18 -32.18
N LEU A 395 24.16 -22.15 -32.19
CA LEU A 395 25.55 -22.27 -32.63
C LEU A 395 26.37 -23.15 -31.69
N THR A 396 26.14 -23.03 -30.39
CA THR A 396 26.78 -23.85 -29.35
C THR A 396 26.32 -25.31 -29.47
N GLN A 397 25.00 -25.50 -29.69
CA GLN A 397 24.43 -26.82 -29.90
C GLN A 397 24.96 -27.49 -31.20
N GLN A 398 25.06 -26.76 -32.31
CA GLN A 398 25.65 -27.27 -33.56
C GLN A 398 27.10 -27.69 -33.37
N HIS A 399 27.87 -26.97 -32.59
CA HIS A 399 29.25 -27.30 -32.26
C HIS A 399 29.36 -28.55 -31.36
N LEU A 400 28.43 -28.70 -30.41
CA LEU A 400 28.34 -29.89 -29.57
C LEU A 400 27.82 -31.10 -30.34
N GLU A 401 26.86 -30.92 -31.24
CA GLU A 401 26.33 -31.97 -32.09
C GLU A 401 27.36 -32.52 -33.08
N GLN A 402 28.24 -31.67 -33.65
CA GLN A 402 29.36 -32.12 -34.48
C GLN A 402 30.38 -32.96 -33.70
N LYS A 403 30.63 -32.61 -32.44
CA LYS A 403 31.47 -33.42 -31.55
C LYS A 403 30.78 -34.68 -31.04
N ALA A 404 29.49 -34.65 -30.79
CA ALA A 404 28.72 -35.80 -30.32
C ALA A 404 28.45 -36.83 -31.43
N LYS A 405 28.24 -36.40 -32.69
CA LYS A 405 28.01 -37.29 -33.84
C LYS A 405 29.17 -38.24 -34.09
N THR A 406 30.39 -37.81 -33.88
CA THR A 406 31.57 -38.68 -34.05
C THR A 406 31.73 -39.73 -32.93
N MET A 407 31.16 -39.48 -31.75
CA MET A 407 31.23 -40.39 -30.60
C MET A 407 30.00 -41.30 -30.45
N GLN A 408 28.85 -40.88 -30.94
CA GLN A 408 27.58 -41.59 -30.76
C GLN A 408 27.38 -42.79 -31.70
N TRP A 409 27.96 -42.78 -32.91
CA TRP A 409 27.75 -43.88 -33.87
C TRP A 409 28.33 -45.23 -33.42
N SER A 410 29.35 -45.20 -32.56
CA SER A 410 29.98 -46.44 -32.05
C SER A 410 29.24 -47.01 -30.81
N VAL A 411 28.56 -46.16 -30.01
CA VAL A 411 27.85 -46.58 -28.79
C VAL A 411 26.35 -46.87 -29.07
N ALA A 412 25.78 -46.20 -30.07
CA ALA A 412 24.33 -46.27 -30.36
C ALA A 412 23.91 -47.66 -30.93
N ALA A 413 24.78 -48.35 -31.64
CA ALA A 413 24.44 -49.63 -32.21
C ALA A 413 24.25 -50.74 -31.16
N VAL A 414 24.99 -50.68 -30.06
CA VAL A 414 24.91 -51.69 -28.98
C VAL A 414 23.76 -51.36 -28.01
N ALA A 415 23.52 -50.04 -27.75
CA ALA A 415 22.44 -49.61 -26.87
C ALA A 415 21.06 -49.75 -27.51
N ALA A 416 20.95 -49.58 -28.84
CA ALA A 416 19.65 -49.63 -29.53
C ALA A 416 19.01 -51.02 -29.49
N PHE A 417 19.78 -52.08 -29.51
CA PHE A 417 19.24 -53.45 -29.51
C PHE A 417 18.75 -53.89 -28.12
N SER A 418 19.44 -53.47 -27.06
CA SER A 418 18.99 -53.75 -25.69
C SER A 418 17.81 -52.88 -25.27
N ALA A 419 17.77 -51.62 -25.73
CA ALA A 419 16.68 -50.71 -25.46
C ALA A 419 15.35 -51.11 -26.14
N PHE A 420 15.42 -51.70 -27.34
CA PHE A 420 14.24 -52.16 -28.07
C PHE A 420 13.46 -53.26 -27.31
N LEU A 421 14.16 -54.20 -26.71
CA LEU A 421 13.53 -55.26 -25.92
C LEU A 421 12.92 -54.77 -24.61
N LEU A 422 13.56 -53.80 -23.96
CA LEU A 422 13.04 -53.17 -22.75
C LEU A 422 11.86 -52.24 -23.02
N LEU A 423 11.88 -51.51 -24.16
CA LEU A 423 10.80 -50.63 -24.56
C LEU A 423 9.50 -51.37 -24.93
N ALA A 424 9.64 -52.54 -25.57
CA ALA A 424 8.44 -53.36 -25.89
C ALA A 424 7.72 -53.87 -24.64
N ALA A 425 8.45 -54.28 -23.62
CA ALA A 425 7.89 -54.71 -22.34
C ALA A 425 7.30 -53.53 -21.54
N TYR A 426 8.00 -52.35 -21.56
CA TYR A 426 7.55 -51.14 -20.89
C TYR A 426 6.29 -50.53 -21.54
N TYR A 427 6.18 -50.58 -22.88
CA TYR A 427 5.04 -50.04 -23.62
C TYR A 427 3.72 -50.69 -23.27
N VAL A 428 3.71 -52.02 -23.06
CA VAL A 428 2.52 -52.77 -22.67
C VAL A 428 2.07 -52.42 -21.25
N PHE A 429 3.01 -52.26 -20.34
CA PHE A 429 2.71 -51.86 -18.94
C PHE A 429 2.25 -50.39 -18.81
N ARG A 430 2.90 -49.48 -19.56
CA ARG A 430 2.62 -48.04 -19.50
C ARG A 430 1.25 -47.69 -20.08
N ARG A 431 0.80 -48.43 -21.13
CA ARG A 431 -0.51 -48.17 -21.76
C ARG A 431 -1.69 -48.38 -20.82
N LYS A 432 -1.55 -49.26 -19.85
CA LYS A 432 -2.58 -49.50 -18.80
C LYS A 432 -2.52 -48.44 -17.69
N ARG A 433 -1.32 -47.88 -17.41
CA ARG A 433 -1.14 -46.92 -16.33
C ARG A 433 -1.48 -45.49 -16.77
N ILE A 434 -1.10 -45.11 -17.99
CA ILE A 434 -1.34 -43.74 -18.52
C ILE A 434 -2.83 -43.44 -18.63
N ARG A 435 -3.68 -44.42 -19.03
CA ARG A 435 -5.13 -44.17 -19.08
C ARG A 435 -5.74 -43.80 -17.73
N LYS A 436 -5.27 -44.39 -16.64
CA LYS A 436 -5.72 -44.05 -15.29
C LYS A 436 -5.16 -42.69 -14.79
N GLU A 437 -3.92 -42.37 -15.15
CA GLU A 437 -3.28 -41.11 -14.73
C GLU A 437 -3.78 -39.91 -15.53
N GLU A 438 -4.17 -40.09 -16.79
CA GLU A 438 -4.73 -39.01 -17.62
C GLU A 438 -6.14 -38.61 -17.11
N GLU A 439 -6.98 -39.56 -16.69
CA GLU A 439 -8.28 -39.26 -16.09
C GLU A 439 -8.13 -38.48 -14.77
N LEU A 440 -7.15 -38.88 -13.94
CA LEU A 440 -6.89 -38.19 -12.68
C LEU A 440 -6.28 -36.77 -12.88
N LYS A 441 -5.35 -36.63 -13.84
CA LYS A 441 -4.74 -35.32 -14.15
C LYS A 441 -5.72 -34.34 -14.76
N LEU A 442 -6.66 -34.83 -15.58
CA LEU A 442 -7.67 -33.97 -16.18
C LEU A 442 -8.62 -33.42 -15.10
N ALA A 443 -9.04 -34.29 -14.17
CA ALA A 443 -9.86 -33.88 -13.05
C ALA A 443 -9.11 -32.91 -12.11
N GLN A 444 -7.84 -33.20 -11.85
CA GLN A 444 -6.99 -32.38 -10.99
C GLN A 444 -6.66 -31.03 -11.65
N SER A 445 -6.35 -31.01 -12.95
CA SER A 445 -6.11 -29.78 -13.71
C SER A 445 -7.37 -28.89 -13.79
N TYR A 446 -8.55 -29.52 -13.85
CA TYR A 446 -9.82 -28.78 -13.83
C TYR A 446 -10.06 -28.14 -12.46
N ILE A 447 -9.79 -28.87 -11.38
CA ILE A 447 -9.89 -28.37 -10.00
C ILE A 447 -8.87 -27.25 -9.76
N ASP A 448 -7.61 -27.47 -10.13
CA ASP A 448 -6.54 -26.46 -10.01
C ASP A 448 -6.82 -25.20 -10.84
N GLY A 449 -7.45 -25.37 -12.02
CA GLY A 449 -7.89 -24.25 -12.86
C GLY A 449 -8.97 -23.41 -12.19
N LEU A 450 -9.97 -24.08 -11.61
CA LEU A 450 -11.03 -23.42 -10.84
C LEU A 450 -10.49 -22.74 -9.58
N GLU A 451 -9.55 -23.37 -8.87
CA GLU A 451 -8.92 -22.77 -7.69
C GLU A 451 -8.04 -21.55 -8.04
N ARG A 452 -7.28 -21.63 -9.14
CA ARG A 452 -6.49 -20.46 -9.62
C ARG A 452 -7.37 -19.31 -10.03
N GLU A 453 -8.47 -19.60 -10.74
CA GLU A 453 -9.40 -18.55 -11.17
C GLU A 453 -10.14 -17.94 -9.96
N ARG A 454 -10.53 -18.73 -8.97
CA ARG A 454 -11.08 -18.23 -7.70
C ARG A 454 -10.06 -17.36 -6.96
N THR A 455 -8.81 -17.82 -6.89
CA THR A 455 -7.72 -17.08 -6.23
C THR A 455 -7.38 -15.79 -6.98
N ARG A 456 -7.39 -15.82 -8.32
CA ARG A 456 -7.18 -14.65 -9.16
C ARG A 456 -8.29 -13.63 -8.96
N LEU A 457 -9.56 -14.07 -9.05
CA LEU A 457 -10.71 -13.20 -8.81
C LEU A 457 -10.69 -12.61 -7.40
N ALA A 458 -10.32 -13.42 -6.40
CA ALA A 458 -10.15 -12.96 -5.03
C ALA A 458 -9.08 -11.86 -4.93
N LYS A 459 -7.94 -12.04 -5.60
CA LYS A 459 -6.83 -11.08 -5.63
C LYS A 459 -7.19 -9.81 -6.39
N ASP A 460 -7.79 -9.94 -7.58
CA ASP A 460 -8.17 -8.80 -8.42
C ASP A 460 -9.20 -7.90 -7.71
N LEU A 461 -10.14 -8.51 -6.98
CA LEU A 461 -11.13 -7.78 -6.18
C LEU A 461 -10.46 -7.01 -5.02
N HIS A 462 -9.47 -7.63 -4.42
CA HIS A 462 -8.75 -7.06 -3.29
C HIS A 462 -7.75 -5.97 -3.70
N ASP A 463 -6.92 -6.22 -4.71
CA ASP A 463 -5.85 -5.29 -5.12
C ASP A 463 -6.42 -4.01 -5.76
N GLY A 464 -7.59 -4.11 -6.41
CA GLY A 464 -8.28 -2.94 -6.93
C GLY A 464 -8.97 -2.12 -5.83
N VAL A 465 -9.89 -2.74 -5.13
CA VAL A 465 -10.80 -1.99 -4.23
C VAL A 465 -10.18 -1.73 -2.85
N CYS A 466 -9.41 -2.69 -2.31
CA CYS A 466 -8.85 -2.52 -0.97
C CYS A 466 -7.66 -1.57 -0.93
N ASN A 467 -6.87 -1.48 -2.02
CA ASN A 467 -5.77 -0.50 -2.10
C ASN A 467 -6.27 0.93 -2.26
N ASP A 468 -7.33 1.12 -3.05
CA ASP A 468 -7.93 2.45 -3.22
C ASP A 468 -8.51 2.94 -1.89
N LEU A 469 -9.22 2.05 -1.16
CA LEU A 469 -9.79 2.37 0.15
C LEU A 469 -8.73 2.58 1.23
N LEU A 470 -7.63 1.82 1.17
CA LEU A 470 -6.48 2.01 2.06
C LEU A 470 -5.76 3.33 1.77
N GLY A 471 -5.57 3.65 0.49
CA GLY A 471 -4.99 4.91 0.05
C GLY A 471 -5.79 6.11 0.52
N ILE A 472 -7.10 6.03 0.40
CA ILE A 472 -8.04 7.03 0.93
C ILE A 472 -7.89 7.11 2.46
N GLY A 473 -7.84 5.95 3.14
CA GLY A 473 -7.71 5.84 4.60
C GLY A 473 -6.41 6.44 5.15
N MET A 474 -5.31 6.15 4.48
CA MET A 474 -3.99 6.69 4.86
C MET A 474 -3.91 8.20 4.62
N ASN A 475 -4.49 8.70 3.52
CA ASN A 475 -4.49 10.12 3.21
C ASN A 475 -5.32 10.93 4.22
N MET A 476 -6.39 10.34 4.76
CA MET A 476 -7.21 10.97 5.80
C MET A 476 -6.55 11.02 7.19
N GLN A 477 -5.54 10.21 7.43
CA GLN A 477 -4.83 10.19 8.71
C GLN A 477 -3.99 11.45 8.95
N TYR A 478 -3.56 12.12 7.86
CA TYR A 478 -2.69 13.29 7.91
C TYR A 478 -3.40 14.64 7.94
N MET A 479 -4.72 14.64 7.93
CA MET A 479 -5.50 15.88 7.92
C MET A 479 -6.03 16.20 9.33
N GLN A 480 -5.94 17.44 9.76
CA GLN A 480 -6.50 17.89 11.05
C GLN A 480 -8.02 18.14 10.96
N PRO A 481 -8.83 17.62 11.83
CA PRO A 481 -10.24 17.50 11.79
C PRO A 481 -11.03 17.80 13.02
N THR A 482 -12.27 17.99 12.85
CA THR A 482 -13.27 17.85 13.88
C THR A 482 -13.80 16.40 13.94
N ASP A 483 -14.12 15.96 15.15
CA ASP A 483 -14.14 14.54 15.52
C ASP A 483 -15.22 13.65 14.91
N GLU A 484 -16.24 14.19 14.34
CA GLU A 484 -17.42 13.41 13.96
C GLU A 484 -17.46 12.97 12.49
N SER A 485 -17.07 13.79 11.54
CA SER A 485 -17.02 13.44 10.10
C SER A 485 -15.87 12.49 9.73
N LYS A 486 -14.79 12.50 10.51
CA LYS A 486 -13.67 11.59 10.32
C LYS A 486 -14.02 10.15 10.73
N ARG A 487 -14.83 9.98 11.79
CA ARG A 487 -15.31 8.66 12.20
C ARG A 487 -16.27 8.04 11.19
N GLU A 488 -17.14 8.85 10.58
CA GLU A 488 -18.10 8.40 9.58
C GLU A 488 -17.43 7.89 8.31
N ILE A 489 -16.49 8.65 7.78
CA ILE A 489 -15.77 8.25 6.56
C ILE A 489 -14.89 7.03 6.82
N LEU A 490 -14.25 6.96 7.97
CA LEU A 490 -13.42 5.81 8.33
C LEU A 490 -14.27 4.55 8.57
N ALA A 491 -15.49 4.69 9.14
CA ALA A 491 -16.42 3.56 9.27
C ALA A 491 -16.94 3.06 7.91
N LEU A 492 -17.16 3.95 6.94
CA LEU A 492 -17.64 3.59 5.59
C LEU A 492 -16.54 2.93 4.74
N LEU A 493 -15.31 3.42 4.82
CA LEU A 493 -14.15 2.78 4.20
C LEU A 493 -13.91 1.38 4.80
N GLU A 494 -14.11 1.22 6.10
CA GLU A 494 -13.97 -0.08 6.76
C GLU A 494 -15.07 -1.05 6.36
N GLN A 495 -16.28 -0.57 6.13
CA GLN A 495 -17.35 -1.43 5.66
C GLN A 495 -17.15 -1.91 4.22
N VAL A 496 -16.89 -1.04 3.27
CA VAL A 496 -16.61 -1.46 1.87
C VAL A 496 -15.40 -2.40 1.84
N ARG A 497 -14.39 -2.13 2.66
CA ARG A 497 -13.25 -3.01 2.82
C ARG A 497 -13.66 -4.38 3.39
N SER A 498 -14.60 -4.44 4.34
CA SER A 498 -15.14 -5.68 4.90
C SER A 498 -15.90 -6.51 3.86
N ASP A 499 -16.70 -5.87 3.01
CA ASP A 499 -17.47 -6.58 1.99
C ASP A 499 -16.59 -7.20 0.91
N VAL A 500 -15.67 -6.42 0.36
CA VAL A 500 -14.69 -6.92 -0.60
C VAL A 500 -13.85 -8.06 -0.01
N ARG A 501 -13.56 -7.97 1.27
CA ARG A 501 -12.83 -8.97 2.02
C ARG A 501 -13.63 -10.26 2.23
N CYS A 502 -14.89 -10.14 2.57
CA CYS A 502 -15.77 -11.29 2.72
C CYS A 502 -15.91 -12.03 1.38
N ILE A 503 -16.20 -11.32 0.28
CA ILE A 503 -16.28 -11.88 -1.07
C ILE A 503 -14.96 -12.53 -1.48
N SER A 504 -13.85 -11.87 -1.20
CA SER A 504 -12.54 -12.40 -1.54
C SER A 504 -12.14 -13.62 -0.71
N HIS A 505 -12.54 -13.65 0.57
CA HIS A 505 -12.32 -14.81 1.43
C HIS A 505 -13.21 -16.01 1.01
N GLU A 506 -14.44 -15.77 0.58
CA GLU A 506 -15.32 -16.80 0.03
C GLU A 506 -14.82 -17.35 -1.32
N LEU A 507 -14.13 -16.51 -2.11
CA LEU A 507 -13.50 -16.91 -3.37
C LEU A 507 -12.18 -17.66 -3.17
N MET A 508 -11.54 -17.52 -2.01
CA MET A 508 -10.32 -18.28 -1.73
C MET A 508 -10.61 -19.78 -1.54
N PRO A 509 -9.86 -20.63 -2.22
CA PRO A 509 -9.99 -22.07 -2.01
C PRO A 509 -9.64 -22.41 -0.55
N PRO A 510 -10.39 -23.35 0.08
CA PRO A 510 -10.05 -23.81 1.41
C PRO A 510 -8.63 -24.36 1.43
N LYS A 511 -7.81 -23.90 2.37
CA LYS A 511 -6.45 -24.44 2.53
C LYS A 511 -6.56 -25.86 3.07
N PHE A 512 -6.32 -26.84 2.20
CA PHE A 512 -6.19 -28.25 2.59
C PHE A 512 -4.88 -28.44 3.37
N GLN A 513 -4.87 -28.05 4.63
CA GLN A 513 -3.69 -28.24 5.49
C GLN A 513 -3.79 -29.45 6.41
N VAL A 514 -4.93 -30.15 6.47
CA VAL A 514 -5.16 -31.20 7.47
C VAL A 514 -5.83 -32.46 6.93
N THR A 515 -6.40 -32.46 5.72
CA THR A 515 -7.12 -33.63 5.18
C THR A 515 -6.58 -34.04 3.81
N THR A 516 -6.51 -35.35 3.58
CA THR A 516 -6.14 -35.90 2.27
C THR A 516 -7.31 -35.71 1.27
N LEU A 517 -6.98 -35.66 -0.04
CA LEU A 517 -7.99 -35.56 -1.11
C LEU A 517 -9.07 -36.62 -0.99
N ALA A 518 -8.70 -37.82 -0.52
CA ALA A 518 -9.64 -38.93 -0.28
C ALA A 518 -10.69 -38.61 0.80
N GLU A 519 -10.26 -38.08 1.93
CA GLU A 519 -11.15 -37.68 3.05
C GLU A 519 -12.07 -36.52 2.67
N THR A 520 -11.62 -35.63 1.81
CA THR A 520 -12.43 -34.49 1.33
C THR A 520 -13.48 -34.95 0.32
N VAL A 521 -13.17 -35.90 -0.56
CA VAL A 521 -14.09 -36.48 -1.52
C VAL A 521 -15.13 -37.37 -0.79
N GLU A 522 -14.71 -38.11 0.24
CA GLU A 522 -15.57 -38.91 1.07
C GLU A 522 -16.60 -38.07 1.83
N ALA A 523 -16.16 -36.96 2.48
CA ALA A 523 -17.05 -36.01 3.15
C ALA A 523 -17.98 -35.27 2.18
N TYR A 524 -17.55 -35.00 0.95
CA TYR A 524 -18.39 -34.39 -0.09
C TYR A 524 -19.45 -35.39 -0.62
N VAL A 525 -19.08 -36.64 -0.82
CA VAL A 525 -20.01 -37.73 -1.24
C VAL A 525 -21.01 -38.05 -0.14
N GLU A 526 -20.63 -38.07 1.15
CA GLU A 526 -21.52 -38.22 2.29
C GLU A 526 -22.49 -37.03 2.45
N GLY A 527 -22.05 -35.80 2.11
CA GLY A 527 -22.90 -34.60 2.12
C GLY A 527 -23.90 -34.52 0.95
N LEU A 528 -23.65 -35.21 -0.14
CA LEU A 528 -24.61 -35.44 -1.20
C LEU A 528 -25.54 -36.59 -0.77
N ALA A 529 -26.61 -36.26 -0.04
CA ALA A 529 -27.69 -37.20 0.28
C ALA A 529 -28.30 -37.74 -1.03
N LEU A 530 -27.64 -38.70 -1.65
CA LEU A 530 -28.21 -39.47 -2.74
C LEU A 530 -29.36 -40.30 -2.15
N PRO A 531 -30.57 -40.22 -2.71
CA PRO A 531 -31.67 -41.09 -2.26
C PRO A 531 -31.23 -42.54 -2.42
N ALA A 532 -31.43 -43.35 -1.37
CA ALA A 532 -31.10 -44.75 -1.31
C ALA A 532 -31.99 -45.54 -2.29
N SER A 533 -31.75 -45.39 -3.60
CA SER A 533 -32.30 -46.28 -4.64
C SER A 533 -31.69 -45.95 -5.99
N VAL A 534 -30.52 -46.44 -6.30
CA VAL A 534 -30.19 -47.04 -7.59
C VAL A 534 -29.11 -48.08 -7.36
#